data_ebf32facafa5e3ca7e534a9f24db32d7
#
_entry.id   ebf32facafa5e3ca7e534a9f24db32d7
#
_cell.length_a   1.000
_cell.length_b   1.000
_cell.length_c   1.000
_cell.angle_alpha   90.00
_cell.angle_beta   90.00
_cell.angle_gamma   90.00
#
_symmetry.space_group_name_H-M   'P 1'
#
loop_
_entity.id
_entity.type
_entity.pdbx_description
1 polymer ?
#
loop_
_entity_poly.entity_id
_entity_poly.type
_entity_poly.pdbx_seq_one_letter_code
_entity_poly.pdbx_strand_id
1 'polypeptide(L)'
;PPAASESSHTTPADTPAHIPPASTPRKRSITPTLLRRGIQAGFAVFLTWVGYNFYLYVQWATGKSQTFTPKPPSVEGFLPISELMAARRLIETGQWDVVHPAGLTLFLAIALMALLFRKGFCGYICPVGLAANLLGRLGERLGLNRNPPRKLDLALLSIKYIPLALLCYFSLLVMSMNEIDAFMGAPFNMVADSSMLFFFLRASTTTLIVVGVIVAASLVVRNAWCRYLCPYGAFLGILALVSPVAVRRNADACTSCRRCQRACPSAIAVHRKVRVNSPE
;
A
#
# COMPACT_ATOMS: atom_id res chain seq x y z
N PRO A 1 -65.84 35.63 1.51
CA PRO A 1 -64.50 35.14 1.47
C PRO A 1 -64.22 34.32 2.72
N PRO A 2 -63.84 33.08 2.61
CA PRO A 2 -63.49 32.26 3.76
C PRO A 2 -61.99 32.40 4.09
N ALA A 3 -61.73 32.40 5.38
CA ALA A 3 -60.47 32.53 6.05
C ALA A 3 -59.54 31.34 5.74
N ALA A 4 -58.27 31.65 5.46
CA ALA A 4 -57.18 30.69 5.33
C ALA A 4 -56.83 30.13 6.71
N SER A 5 -56.85 28.80 6.86
CA SER A 5 -56.38 28.10 8.04
C SER A 5 -54.88 27.93 7.96
N GLU A 6 -54.11 28.63 8.79
CA GLU A 6 -52.70 28.40 9.03
C GLU A 6 -52.52 27.05 9.71
N SER A 7 -51.94 26.08 8.97
CA SER A 7 -51.46 24.85 9.56
C SER A 7 -50.10 25.08 10.23
N SER A 8 -50.10 25.18 11.55
CA SER A 8 -48.91 25.22 12.39
C SER A 8 -48.13 23.91 12.24
N HIS A 9 -47.03 23.91 11.50
CA HIS A 9 -46.02 22.88 11.54
C HIS A 9 -45.29 22.93 12.90
N THR A 10 -45.78 22.15 13.85
CA THR A 10 -45.02 21.84 15.06
C THR A 10 -43.82 20.97 14.69
N THR A 11 -42.62 21.56 14.80
CA THR A 11 -41.33 20.86 14.77
C THR A 11 -41.31 19.79 15.87
N PRO A 12 -40.92 18.52 15.58
CA PRO A 12 -40.79 17.52 16.63
C PRO A 12 -39.73 17.97 17.62
N ALA A 13 -40.13 18.14 18.85
CA ALA A 13 -39.29 18.49 19.99
C ALA A 13 -38.11 17.51 20.12
N ASP A 14 -36.93 18.07 20.40
CA ASP A 14 -35.72 17.39 20.78
C ASP A 14 -35.98 16.34 21.87
N THR A 15 -36.12 15.09 21.48
CA THR A 15 -36.04 13.98 22.41
C THR A 15 -34.59 13.86 22.83
N PRO A 16 -34.23 13.99 24.12
CA PRO A 16 -32.86 13.83 24.56
C PRO A 16 -32.37 12.44 24.17
N ALA A 17 -31.33 12.42 23.35
CA ALA A 17 -30.70 11.19 22.91
C ALA A 17 -30.37 10.33 24.14
N HIS A 18 -30.97 9.17 24.25
CA HIS A 18 -30.69 8.17 25.29
C HIS A 18 -29.22 7.81 25.21
N ILE A 19 -28.38 8.36 26.07
CA ILE A 19 -26.98 7.99 26.24
C ILE A 19 -27.01 6.61 26.88
N PRO A 20 -26.68 5.52 26.14
CA PRO A 20 -26.59 4.20 26.76
C PRO A 20 -25.52 4.24 27.83
N PRO A 21 -25.70 3.54 28.98
CA PRO A 21 -24.73 3.53 30.06
C PRO A 21 -23.37 3.12 29.52
N ALA A 22 -22.30 3.83 29.98
CA ALA A 22 -20.94 3.59 29.59
C ALA A 22 -20.64 2.08 29.65
N SER A 23 -20.53 1.45 28.49
CA SER A 23 -20.18 0.03 28.40
C SER A 23 -18.87 -0.15 29.17
N THR A 24 -18.88 -1.11 30.09
CA THR A 24 -17.73 -1.57 30.88
C THR A 24 -16.46 -1.56 30.03
N PRO A 25 -15.32 -1.07 30.53
CA PRO A 25 -14.08 -0.96 29.78
C PRO A 25 -13.70 -2.36 29.29
N ARG A 26 -13.99 -2.62 28.01
CA ARG A 26 -13.62 -3.86 27.34
C ARG A 26 -12.12 -4.03 27.50
N LYS A 27 -11.70 -5.03 28.28
CA LYS A 27 -10.30 -5.40 28.49
C LYS A 27 -9.57 -5.24 27.15
N ARG A 28 -8.57 -4.36 27.12
CA ARG A 28 -7.79 -4.02 25.94
C ARG A 28 -7.13 -5.30 25.45
N SER A 29 -7.73 -5.97 24.46
CA SER A 29 -7.12 -7.13 23.82
C SER A 29 -5.84 -6.66 23.14
N ILE A 30 -4.71 -6.85 23.81
CA ILE A 30 -3.36 -6.48 23.36
C ILE A 30 -2.96 -7.33 22.16
N THR A 31 -3.54 -8.50 22.05
CA THR A 31 -3.26 -9.57 21.08
C THR A 31 -3.19 -9.12 19.60
N PRO A 32 -4.17 -8.41 19.01
CA PRO A 32 -4.13 -8.10 17.57
C PRO A 32 -3.04 -7.08 17.20
N THR A 33 -2.71 -6.16 18.10
CA THR A 33 -1.63 -5.18 17.84
C THR A 33 -0.25 -5.82 17.98
N LEU A 34 -0.08 -6.72 18.95
CA LEU A 34 1.17 -7.48 19.12
C LEU A 34 1.37 -8.45 17.97
N LEU A 35 0.32 -9.19 17.57
CA LEU A 35 0.37 -10.09 16.43
C LEU A 35 0.80 -9.36 15.15
N ARG A 36 0.16 -8.22 14.85
CA ARG A 36 0.55 -7.41 13.69
C ARG A 36 2.01 -6.97 13.74
N ARG A 37 2.48 -6.49 14.89
CA ARG A 37 3.88 -6.06 15.06
C ARG A 37 4.84 -7.23 14.94
N GLY A 38 4.48 -8.40 15.48
CA GLY A 38 5.27 -9.62 15.36
C GLY A 38 5.42 -10.05 13.91
N ILE A 39 4.33 -10.08 13.14
CA ILE A 39 4.35 -10.40 11.71
C ILE A 39 5.22 -9.39 10.95
N GLN A 40 5.03 -8.08 11.17
CA GLN A 40 5.84 -7.06 10.53
C GLN A 40 7.33 -7.18 10.86
N ALA A 41 7.68 -7.46 12.11
CA ALA A 41 9.07 -7.66 12.53
C ALA A 41 9.66 -8.92 11.91
N GLY A 42 8.92 -10.03 11.90
CA GLY A 42 9.36 -11.28 11.26
C GLY A 42 9.64 -11.09 9.77
N PHE A 43 8.74 -10.43 9.03
CA PHE A 43 8.99 -10.11 7.61
C PHE A 43 10.15 -9.12 7.42
N ALA A 44 10.33 -8.15 8.30
CA ALA A 44 11.47 -7.25 8.22
C ALA A 44 12.80 -7.99 8.39
N VAL A 45 12.90 -8.88 9.36
CA VAL A 45 14.08 -9.74 9.57
C VAL A 45 14.31 -10.65 8.36
N PHE A 46 13.26 -11.31 7.87
CA PHE A 46 13.32 -12.16 6.68
C PHE A 46 13.83 -11.39 5.45
N LEU A 47 13.27 -10.20 5.17
CA LEU A 47 13.68 -9.39 4.03
C LEU A 47 15.10 -8.82 4.17
N THR A 48 15.54 -8.52 5.40
CA THR A 48 16.94 -8.12 5.65
C THR A 48 17.89 -9.29 5.36
N TRP A 49 17.52 -10.51 5.78
CA TRP A 49 18.29 -11.71 5.48
C TRP A 49 18.33 -12.00 3.97
N VAL A 50 17.20 -11.91 3.26
CA VAL A 50 17.10 -12.02 1.80
C VAL A 50 18.00 -10.99 1.11
N GLY A 51 17.91 -9.71 1.54
CA GLY A 51 18.73 -8.63 1.00
C GLY A 51 20.24 -8.85 1.19
N TYR A 52 20.63 -9.37 2.35
CA TYR A 52 22.02 -9.71 2.61
C TYR A 52 22.53 -10.86 1.71
N ASN A 53 21.75 -11.94 1.57
CA ASN A 53 22.11 -13.03 0.65
C ASN A 53 22.15 -12.56 -0.81
N PHE A 54 21.24 -11.67 -1.18
CA PHE A 54 21.25 -11.10 -2.52
C PHE A 54 22.49 -10.20 -2.75
N TYR A 55 22.90 -9.43 -1.76
CA TYR A 55 24.15 -8.68 -1.84
C TYR A 55 25.36 -9.63 -2.04
N LEU A 56 25.43 -10.73 -1.31
CA LEU A 56 26.49 -11.74 -1.49
C LEU A 56 26.46 -12.37 -2.90
N TYR A 57 25.25 -12.70 -3.40
CA TYR A 57 25.08 -13.17 -4.77
C TYR A 57 25.64 -12.17 -5.79
N VAL A 58 25.31 -10.88 -5.66
CA VAL A 58 25.80 -9.85 -6.58
C VAL A 58 27.31 -9.67 -6.47
N GLN A 59 27.89 -9.78 -5.27
CA GLN A 59 29.36 -9.77 -5.10
C GLN A 59 30.03 -10.95 -5.84
N TRP A 60 29.45 -12.13 -5.76
CA TRP A 60 29.93 -13.29 -6.52
C TRP A 60 29.73 -13.08 -8.03
N ALA A 61 28.55 -12.69 -8.48
CA ALA A 61 28.24 -12.50 -9.91
C ALA A 61 29.09 -11.40 -10.58
N THR A 62 29.55 -10.42 -9.79
CA THR A 62 30.46 -9.36 -10.27
C THR A 62 31.95 -9.71 -10.13
N GLY A 63 32.29 -10.95 -9.75
CA GLY A 63 33.67 -11.41 -9.60
C GLY A 63 34.42 -10.86 -8.38
N LYS A 64 33.72 -10.20 -7.44
CA LYS A 64 34.33 -9.64 -6.22
C LYS A 64 34.46 -10.66 -5.08
N SER A 65 33.69 -11.76 -5.15
CA SER A 65 33.73 -12.84 -4.19
C SER A 65 33.96 -14.16 -4.92
N GLN A 66 34.79 -15.05 -4.33
CA GLN A 66 35.02 -16.41 -4.83
C GLN A 66 33.94 -17.38 -4.36
N THR A 67 33.16 -17.03 -3.33
CA THR A 67 32.15 -17.91 -2.76
C THR A 67 30.86 -17.83 -3.52
N PHE A 68 30.44 -18.94 -4.11
CA PHE A 68 29.12 -19.03 -4.77
C PHE A 68 28.00 -18.84 -3.76
N THR A 69 27.08 -17.92 -4.05
CA THR A 69 25.85 -17.73 -3.29
C THR A 69 24.69 -17.78 -4.26
N PRO A 70 23.66 -18.63 -4.07
CA PRO A 70 22.51 -18.69 -4.95
C PRO A 70 21.67 -17.42 -4.83
N LYS A 71 21.07 -16.99 -5.95
CA LYS A 71 20.12 -15.86 -5.99
C LYS A 71 18.85 -16.19 -5.18
N PRO A 72 18.47 -15.38 -4.19
CA PRO A 72 17.22 -15.60 -3.47
C PRO A 72 16.01 -15.28 -4.37
N PRO A 73 15.06 -16.23 -4.60
CA PRO A 73 13.93 -16.00 -5.51
C PRO A 73 13.01 -14.84 -5.07
N SER A 74 12.94 -14.57 -3.77
CA SER A 74 12.07 -13.51 -3.21
C SER A 74 12.41 -12.10 -3.67
N VAL A 75 13.62 -11.89 -4.21
CA VAL A 75 14.04 -10.56 -4.73
C VAL A 75 13.25 -10.17 -5.97
N GLU A 76 12.81 -11.13 -6.76
CA GLU A 76 12.04 -10.90 -7.97
C GLU A 76 10.71 -10.18 -7.70
N GLY A 77 10.11 -10.33 -6.52
CA GLY A 77 8.89 -9.62 -6.13
C GLY A 77 9.00 -8.09 -6.02
N PHE A 78 10.18 -7.53 -6.26
CA PHE A 78 10.39 -6.08 -6.32
C PHE A 78 10.38 -5.50 -7.74
N LEU A 79 10.00 -6.29 -8.76
CA LEU A 79 9.97 -5.92 -10.18
C LEU A 79 8.54 -5.75 -10.73
N PRO A 80 7.71 -4.85 -10.20
CA PRO A 80 6.27 -4.80 -10.52
C PRO A 80 5.96 -4.52 -12.00
N ILE A 81 6.89 -3.92 -12.75
CA ILE A 81 6.73 -3.64 -14.18
C ILE A 81 6.84 -4.93 -14.97
N SER A 82 7.92 -5.70 -14.77
CA SER A 82 8.13 -7.00 -15.40
C SER A 82 6.99 -7.96 -15.07
N GLU A 83 6.54 -7.96 -13.81
CA GLU A 83 5.46 -8.82 -13.33
C GLU A 83 4.11 -8.51 -13.99
N LEU A 84 3.81 -7.24 -14.27
CA LEU A 84 2.59 -6.86 -14.98
C LEU A 84 2.63 -7.34 -16.44
N MET A 85 3.79 -7.24 -17.11
CA MET A 85 3.99 -7.75 -18.46
C MET A 85 3.94 -9.28 -18.49
N ALA A 86 4.57 -9.95 -17.52
CA ALA A 86 4.49 -11.40 -17.36
C ALA A 86 3.06 -11.89 -17.11
N ALA A 87 2.28 -11.16 -16.30
CA ALA A 87 0.89 -11.49 -16.06
C ALA A 87 0.03 -11.33 -17.33
N ARG A 88 0.26 -10.30 -18.14
CA ARG A 88 -0.40 -10.16 -19.46
C ARG A 88 -0.02 -11.32 -20.37
N ARG A 89 1.27 -11.65 -20.49
CA ARG A 89 1.73 -12.78 -21.29
C ARG A 89 1.07 -14.09 -20.85
N LEU A 90 0.98 -14.34 -19.55
CA LEU A 90 0.29 -15.51 -19.02
C LEU A 90 -1.19 -15.56 -19.43
N ILE A 91 -1.90 -14.44 -19.41
CA ILE A 91 -3.33 -14.37 -19.76
C ILE A 91 -3.53 -14.61 -21.27
N GLU A 92 -2.68 -14.03 -22.12
CA GLU A 92 -2.84 -14.11 -23.58
C GLU A 92 -2.29 -15.40 -24.20
N THR A 93 -1.17 -15.93 -23.66
CA THR A 93 -0.47 -17.09 -24.24
C THR A 93 -0.54 -18.36 -23.40
N GLY A 94 -0.95 -18.26 -22.13
CA GLY A 94 -0.88 -19.35 -21.15
C GLY A 94 0.54 -19.71 -20.69
N GLN A 95 1.56 -19.00 -21.15
CA GLN A 95 2.95 -19.30 -20.83
C GLN A 95 3.39 -18.61 -19.53
N TRP A 96 4.04 -19.39 -18.66
CA TRP A 96 4.62 -18.86 -17.42
C TRP A 96 5.92 -18.10 -17.71
N ASP A 97 6.25 -17.14 -16.87
CA ASP A 97 7.52 -16.43 -17.00
C ASP A 97 8.70 -17.36 -16.66
N VAL A 98 9.66 -17.43 -17.59
CA VAL A 98 10.87 -18.25 -17.45
C VAL A 98 12.01 -17.45 -16.82
N VAL A 99 12.01 -16.13 -16.99
CA VAL A 99 13.09 -15.25 -16.52
C VAL A 99 12.93 -14.94 -15.03
N HIS A 100 11.70 -14.59 -14.61
CA HIS A 100 11.39 -14.26 -13.22
C HIS A 100 10.17 -15.05 -12.71
N PRO A 101 10.23 -16.39 -12.61
CA PRO A 101 9.08 -17.23 -12.26
C PRO A 101 8.57 -16.97 -10.85
N ALA A 102 9.47 -16.66 -9.91
CA ALA A 102 9.09 -16.34 -8.54
C ALA A 102 8.41 -14.97 -8.43
N GLY A 103 8.82 -14.01 -9.26
CA GLY A 103 8.22 -12.69 -9.34
C GLY A 103 6.76 -12.74 -9.73
N LEU A 104 6.42 -13.39 -10.84
CA LEU A 104 5.04 -13.57 -11.29
C LEU A 104 4.19 -14.29 -10.21
N THR A 105 4.73 -15.33 -9.58
CA THR A 105 4.04 -16.04 -8.48
C THR A 105 3.72 -15.10 -7.32
N LEU A 106 4.71 -14.30 -6.89
CA LEU A 106 4.54 -13.32 -5.81
C LEU A 106 3.54 -12.22 -6.19
N PHE A 107 3.61 -11.72 -7.42
CA PHE A 107 2.67 -10.72 -7.91
C PHE A 107 1.23 -11.22 -7.85
N LEU A 108 0.96 -12.43 -8.37
CA LEU A 108 -0.36 -13.04 -8.34
C LEU A 108 -0.84 -13.31 -6.89
N ALA A 109 0.06 -13.80 -6.03
CA ALA A 109 -0.26 -14.03 -4.62
C ALA A 109 -0.62 -12.72 -3.89
N ILE A 110 0.11 -11.63 -4.15
CA ILE A 110 -0.16 -10.31 -3.57
C ILE A 110 -1.47 -9.73 -4.11
N ALA A 111 -1.74 -9.89 -5.41
CA ALA A 111 -3.00 -9.49 -6.02
C ALA A 111 -4.19 -10.26 -5.42
N LEU A 112 -4.07 -11.57 -5.26
CA LEU A 112 -5.06 -12.42 -4.60
C LEU A 112 -5.27 -12.00 -3.14
N MET A 113 -4.19 -11.72 -2.40
CA MET A 113 -4.28 -11.19 -1.04
C MET A 113 -5.02 -9.85 -1.01
N ALA A 114 -4.82 -8.98 -1.99
CA ALA A 114 -5.55 -7.71 -2.07
C ALA A 114 -7.04 -7.90 -2.36
N LEU A 115 -7.39 -8.86 -3.21
CA LEU A 115 -8.77 -9.23 -3.49
C LEU A 115 -9.47 -9.80 -2.24
N LEU A 116 -8.80 -10.65 -1.47
CA LEU A 116 -9.39 -11.30 -0.29
C LEU A 116 -9.36 -10.39 0.95
N PHE A 117 -8.22 -9.80 1.26
CA PHE A 117 -7.94 -9.09 2.51
C PHE A 117 -7.67 -7.59 2.32
N ARG A 118 -8.02 -7.02 1.17
CA ARG A 118 -7.78 -5.61 0.85
C ARG A 118 -6.28 -5.27 0.92
N LYS A 119 -5.92 -4.22 1.66
CA LYS A 119 -4.52 -3.80 1.83
C LYS A 119 -3.75 -4.62 2.90
N GLY A 120 -4.08 -5.90 3.06
CA GLY A 120 -3.38 -6.80 3.99
C GLY A 120 -1.87 -6.82 3.74
N PHE A 121 -1.44 -6.98 2.49
CA PHE A 121 -0.04 -6.94 2.10
C PHE A 121 0.68 -5.66 2.58
N CYS A 122 0.15 -4.48 2.24
CA CYS A 122 0.75 -3.19 2.63
C CYS A 122 0.83 -3.00 4.16
N GLY A 123 -0.12 -3.61 4.89
CA GLY A 123 -0.23 -3.46 6.35
C GLY A 123 0.61 -4.43 7.17
N TYR A 124 1.03 -5.58 6.60
CA TYR A 124 1.66 -6.67 7.34
C TYR A 124 2.99 -7.13 6.75
N ILE A 125 3.15 -7.14 5.43
CA ILE A 125 4.29 -7.76 4.74
C ILE A 125 5.24 -6.71 4.13
N CYS A 126 4.68 -5.67 3.49
CA CYS A 126 5.47 -4.71 2.73
C CYS A 126 6.49 -3.94 3.59
N PRO A 127 7.80 -3.99 3.27
CA PRO A 127 8.83 -3.29 4.03
C PRO A 127 8.71 -1.77 3.91
N VAL A 128 8.30 -1.27 2.75
CA VAL A 128 8.06 0.17 2.54
C VAL A 128 6.88 0.64 3.40
N GLY A 129 5.83 -0.19 3.53
CA GLY A 129 4.70 0.07 4.42
C GLY A 129 5.11 0.11 5.90
N LEU A 130 6.03 -0.76 6.31
CA LEU A 130 6.60 -0.75 7.65
C LEU A 130 7.41 0.54 7.90
N ALA A 131 8.34 0.87 6.99
CA ALA A 131 9.16 2.09 7.08
C ALA A 131 8.28 3.36 7.15
N ALA A 132 7.29 3.48 6.27
CA ALA A 132 6.36 4.59 6.26
C ALA A 132 5.56 4.71 7.56
N ASN A 133 5.13 3.58 8.15
CA ASN A 133 4.46 3.57 9.45
C ASN A 133 5.39 4.00 10.61
N LEU A 134 6.66 3.62 10.56
CA LEU A 134 7.65 4.03 11.57
C LEU A 134 7.93 5.53 11.47
N LEU A 135 8.16 6.05 10.26
CA LEU A 135 8.33 7.49 10.01
C LEU A 135 7.10 8.29 10.43
N GLY A 136 5.90 7.83 10.10
CA GLY A 136 4.67 8.49 10.53
C GLY A 136 4.51 8.55 12.05
N ARG A 137 4.88 7.49 12.78
CA ARG A 137 4.89 7.50 14.26
C ARG A 137 5.96 8.43 14.83
N LEU A 138 7.12 8.50 14.18
CA LEU A 138 8.17 9.43 14.57
C LEU A 138 7.70 10.87 14.37
N GLY A 139 7.08 11.17 13.23
CA GLY A 139 6.47 12.48 12.95
C GLY A 139 5.39 12.87 13.98
N GLU A 140 4.55 11.88 14.39
CA GLU A 140 3.56 12.10 15.47
C GLU A 140 4.24 12.43 16.81
N ARG A 141 5.33 11.75 17.18
CA ARG A 141 6.09 12.02 18.43
C ARG A 141 6.78 13.38 18.41
N LEU A 142 7.23 13.80 17.23
CA LEU A 142 7.89 15.12 17.04
C LEU A 142 6.87 16.26 16.87
N GLY A 143 5.56 15.98 16.86
CA GLY A 143 4.53 16.98 16.65
C GLY A 143 4.45 17.54 15.23
N LEU A 144 5.17 16.93 14.28
CA LEU A 144 5.25 17.39 12.89
C LEU A 144 4.06 16.92 12.03
N ASN A 145 3.36 15.88 12.48
CA ASN A 145 2.31 15.24 11.69
C ASN A 145 1.12 16.17 11.49
N ARG A 146 0.84 16.50 10.22
CA ARG A 146 -0.27 17.36 9.80
C ARG A 146 -1.10 16.63 8.75
N ASN A 147 -2.42 16.66 8.92
CA ASN A 147 -3.32 16.18 7.90
C ASN A 147 -3.60 17.31 6.91
N PRO A 148 -3.34 17.14 5.61
CA PRO A 148 -3.65 18.15 4.62
C PRO A 148 -5.16 18.41 4.56
N PRO A 149 -5.59 19.61 4.14
CA PRO A 149 -6.99 19.92 3.94
C PRO A 149 -7.60 18.95 2.89
N ARG A 150 -8.87 18.59 3.07
CA ARG A 150 -9.51 17.53 2.29
C ARG A 150 -9.42 17.69 0.78
N LYS A 151 -9.50 18.93 0.27
CA LYS A 151 -9.38 19.20 -1.18
C LYS A 151 -7.99 18.86 -1.70
N LEU A 152 -6.95 19.31 -0.98
CA LEU A 152 -5.56 19.01 -1.31
C LEU A 152 -5.25 17.53 -1.16
N ASP A 153 -5.76 16.90 -0.10
CA ASP A 153 -5.61 15.46 0.13
C ASP A 153 -6.18 14.63 -1.03
N LEU A 154 -7.37 14.99 -1.51
CA LEU A 154 -8.02 14.30 -2.64
C LEU A 154 -7.23 14.49 -3.95
N ALA A 155 -6.72 15.70 -4.21
CA ALA A 155 -5.87 15.96 -5.37
C ALA A 155 -4.56 15.16 -5.32
N LEU A 156 -3.90 15.12 -4.15
CA LEU A 156 -2.69 14.34 -3.95
C LEU A 156 -2.92 12.83 -4.08
N LEU A 157 -4.08 12.33 -3.62
CA LEU A 157 -4.47 10.91 -3.77
C LEU A 157 -4.61 10.48 -5.23
N SER A 158 -4.95 11.41 -6.13
CA SER A 158 -5.07 11.12 -7.57
C SER A 158 -3.72 10.94 -8.25
N ILE A 159 -2.64 11.52 -7.71
CA ILE A 159 -1.30 11.48 -8.33
C ILE A 159 -0.80 10.05 -8.55
N LYS A 160 -1.01 9.15 -7.60
CA LYS A 160 -0.56 7.74 -7.72
C LYS A 160 -1.20 6.97 -8.87
N TYR A 161 -2.37 7.43 -9.36
CA TYR A 161 -3.05 6.79 -10.49
C TYR A 161 -2.48 7.20 -11.83
N ILE A 162 -1.76 8.32 -11.91
CA ILE A 162 -1.09 8.76 -13.15
C ILE A 162 -0.01 7.75 -13.58
N PRO A 163 1.01 7.43 -12.75
CA PRO A 163 2.01 6.44 -13.14
C PRO A 163 1.42 5.04 -13.32
N LEU A 164 0.38 4.67 -12.56
CA LEU A 164 -0.32 3.40 -12.77
C LEU A 164 -1.02 3.38 -14.14
N ALA A 165 -1.77 4.44 -14.48
CA ALA A 165 -2.47 4.54 -15.76
C ALA A 165 -1.48 4.52 -16.94
N LEU A 166 -0.36 5.25 -16.80
CA LEU A 166 0.71 5.26 -17.81
C LEU A 166 1.31 3.86 -17.99
N LEU A 167 1.61 3.18 -16.89
CA LEU A 167 2.15 1.82 -16.91
C LEU A 167 1.17 0.84 -17.57
N CYS A 168 -0.11 0.89 -17.17
CA CYS A 168 -1.15 0.05 -17.77
C CYS A 168 -1.37 0.39 -19.25
N TYR A 169 -1.35 1.67 -19.63
CA TYR A 169 -1.48 2.11 -21.01
C TYR A 169 -0.38 1.52 -21.90
N PHE A 170 0.87 1.70 -21.53
CA PHE A 170 1.99 1.15 -22.29
C PHE A 170 1.99 -0.37 -22.28
N SER A 171 1.86 -0.98 -21.11
CA SER A 171 1.95 -2.43 -20.96
C SER A 171 0.78 -3.19 -21.57
N LEU A 172 -0.45 -2.64 -21.60
CA LEU A 172 -1.65 -3.34 -22.04
C LEU A 172 -2.13 -2.92 -23.42
N LEU A 173 -1.86 -1.68 -23.87
CA LEU A 173 -2.43 -1.14 -25.10
C LEU A 173 -1.39 -0.85 -26.19
N VAL A 174 -0.19 -0.37 -25.81
CA VAL A 174 0.83 0.04 -26.79
C VAL A 174 1.71 -1.13 -27.19
N MET A 175 2.23 -1.89 -26.22
CA MET A 175 3.16 -2.98 -26.51
C MET A 175 2.45 -4.18 -27.13
N SER A 176 2.97 -4.65 -28.26
CA SER A 176 2.59 -5.93 -28.87
C SER A 176 3.19 -7.11 -28.07
N MET A 177 2.67 -8.34 -28.30
CA MET A 177 3.22 -9.52 -27.62
C MET A 177 4.68 -9.78 -27.97
N ASN A 178 5.08 -9.53 -29.23
CA ASN A 178 6.48 -9.67 -29.66
C ASN A 178 7.41 -8.68 -28.91
N GLU A 179 6.95 -7.47 -28.63
CA GLU A 179 7.72 -6.48 -27.87
C GLU A 179 7.80 -6.86 -26.39
N ILE A 180 6.73 -7.45 -25.85
CA ILE A 180 6.73 -7.98 -24.47
C ILE A 180 7.72 -9.14 -24.36
N ASP A 181 7.71 -10.09 -25.29
CA ASP A 181 8.66 -11.21 -25.32
C ASP A 181 10.10 -10.72 -25.48
N ALA A 182 10.33 -9.72 -26.33
CA ALA A 182 11.63 -9.09 -26.49
C ALA A 182 12.08 -8.38 -25.20
N PHE A 183 11.19 -7.67 -24.51
CA PHE A 183 11.48 -7.04 -23.23
C PHE A 183 11.78 -8.07 -22.14
N MET A 184 10.98 -9.13 -22.03
CA MET A 184 11.17 -10.18 -21.04
C MET A 184 12.53 -10.89 -21.21
N GLY A 185 12.95 -11.13 -22.45
CA GLY A 185 14.27 -11.73 -22.79
C GLY A 185 15.42 -10.72 -22.83
N ALA A 186 15.17 -9.42 -22.66
CA ALA A 186 16.21 -8.41 -22.75
C ALA A 186 17.23 -8.52 -21.59
N PRO A 187 18.53 -8.31 -21.85
CA PRO A 187 19.57 -8.32 -20.79
C PRO A 187 19.27 -7.34 -19.66
N PHE A 188 18.63 -6.22 -19.95
CA PHE A 188 18.20 -5.25 -18.96
C PHE A 188 17.21 -5.86 -17.94
N ASN A 189 16.22 -6.62 -18.41
CA ASN A 189 15.24 -7.28 -17.54
C ASN A 189 15.88 -8.38 -16.69
N MET A 190 16.80 -9.15 -17.28
CA MET A 190 17.51 -10.23 -16.57
C MET A 190 18.33 -9.75 -15.36
N VAL A 191 18.86 -8.52 -15.43
CA VAL A 191 19.68 -7.92 -14.36
C VAL A 191 18.99 -6.78 -13.64
N ALA A 192 17.68 -6.61 -13.83
CA ALA A 192 16.93 -5.47 -13.29
C ALA A 192 16.96 -5.45 -11.75
N ASP A 193 16.91 -6.59 -11.09
CA ASP A 193 17.05 -6.75 -9.65
C ASP A 193 18.42 -6.29 -9.13
N SER A 194 19.49 -6.69 -9.82
CA SER A 194 20.88 -6.28 -9.48
C SER A 194 21.05 -4.77 -9.71
N SER A 195 20.47 -4.23 -10.76
CA SER A 195 20.47 -2.79 -11.04
C SER A 195 19.73 -2.01 -9.95
N MET A 196 18.64 -2.55 -9.43
CA MET A 196 17.90 -1.98 -8.30
C MET A 196 18.74 -1.96 -7.02
N LEU A 197 19.53 -3.01 -6.75
CA LEU A 197 20.45 -3.03 -5.62
C LEU A 197 21.53 -1.93 -5.78
N PHE A 198 22.13 -1.81 -6.97
CA PHE A 198 23.14 -0.77 -7.24
C PHE A 198 22.57 0.65 -7.15
N PHE A 199 21.30 0.86 -7.49
CA PHE A 199 20.62 2.15 -7.30
C PHE A 199 20.67 2.63 -5.84
N PHE A 200 20.59 1.71 -4.87
CA PHE A 200 20.70 2.05 -3.45
C PHE A 200 22.15 2.06 -2.95
N LEU A 201 23.00 1.12 -3.39
CA LEU A 201 24.41 1.05 -2.95
C LEU A 201 25.28 2.17 -3.53
N ARG A 202 24.96 2.63 -4.75
CA ARG A 202 25.65 3.71 -5.44
C ARG A 202 24.72 4.88 -5.70
N ALA A 203 23.97 5.28 -4.66
CA ALA A 203 22.98 6.33 -4.77
C ALA A 203 23.62 7.62 -5.27
N SER A 204 23.07 8.17 -6.37
CA SER A 204 23.46 9.49 -6.87
C SER A 204 22.97 10.59 -5.92
N THR A 205 23.56 11.78 -6.01
CA THR A 205 23.10 12.95 -5.23
C THR A 205 21.59 13.20 -5.45
N THR A 206 21.12 13.05 -6.68
CA THR A 206 19.70 13.19 -7.02
C THR A 206 18.84 12.15 -6.28
N THR A 207 19.28 10.88 -6.24
CA THR A 207 18.59 9.81 -5.51
C THR A 207 18.49 10.14 -4.03
N LEU A 208 19.59 10.60 -3.41
CA LEU A 208 19.61 10.97 -1.99
C LEU A 208 18.66 12.14 -1.69
N ILE A 209 18.61 13.15 -2.56
CA ILE A 209 17.69 14.29 -2.42
C ILE A 209 16.25 13.79 -2.51
N VAL A 210 15.89 13.00 -3.52
CA VAL A 210 14.53 12.48 -3.71
C VAL A 210 14.09 11.62 -2.53
N VAL A 211 14.93 10.69 -2.08
CA VAL A 211 14.66 9.85 -0.91
C VAL A 211 14.52 10.71 0.35
N GLY A 212 15.40 11.70 0.54
CA GLY A 212 15.32 12.66 1.65
C GLY A 212 14.00 13.44 1.67
N VAL A 213 13.54 13.93 0.51
CA VAL A 213 12.25 14.61 0.37
C VAL A 213 11.08 13.67 0.73
N ILE A 214 11.12 12.41 0.26
CA ILE A 214 10.09 11.41 0.57
C ILE A 214 10.06 11.09 2.07
N VAL A 215 11.20 10.96 2.71
CA VAL A 215 11.32 10.75 4.16
C VAL A 215 10.77 11.95 4.92
N ALA A 216 11.16 13.17 4.55
CA ALA A 216 10.66 14.40 5.16
C ALA A 216 9.13 14.53 4.99
N ALA A 217 8.61 14.27 3.78
CA ALA A 217 7.17 14.25 3.53
C ALA A 217 6.46 13.19 4.38
N SER A 218 7.07 12.03 4.62
CA SER A 218 6.49 10.94 5.44
C SER A 218 6.51 11.24 6.94
N LEU A 219 7.37 12.13 7.40
CA LEU A 219 7.36 12.67 8.78
C LEU A 219 6.20 13.67 8.96
N VAL A 220 5.94 14.51 7.95
CA VAL A 220 4.88 15.54 7.99
C VAL A 220 3.52 14.93 7.72
N VAL A 221 3.39 14.07 6.71
CA VAL A 221 2.12 13.42 6.35
C VAL A 221 2.28 11.92 6.50
N ARG A 222 1.41 11.33 7.30
CA ARG A 222 1.47 9.91 7.60
C ARG A 222 1.36 9.06 6.33
N ASN A 223 2.36 8.19 6.12
CA ASN A 223 2.44 7.29 4.97
C ASN A 223 2.41 8.01 3.61
N ALA A 224 3.04 9.19 3.47
CA ALA A 224 2.98 10.02 2.27
C ALA A 224 3.31 9.25 0.99
N TRP A 225 4.39 8.46 0.96
CA TRP A 225 4.75 7.63 -0.18
C TRP A 225 3.63 6.66 -0.57
N CYS A 226 3.20 5.80 0.37
CA CYS A 226 2.19 4.78 0.11
C CYS A 226 0.82 5.37 -0.26
N ARG A 227 0.54 6.58 0.25
CA ARG A 227 -0.75 7.23 0.07
C ARG A 227 -0.85 7.96 -1.26
N TYR A 228 0.20 8.67 -1.68
CA TYR A 228 0.14 9.61 -2.80
C TYR A 228 0.97 9.21 -4.02
N LEU A 229 2.04 8.45 -3.85
CA LEU A 229 3.01 8.20 -4.91
C LEU A 229 3.11 6.75 -5.37
N CYS A 230 2.82 5.77 -4.50
CA CYS A 230 3.03 4.36 -4.80
C CYS A 230 2.02 3.83 -5.85
N PRO A 231 2.43 3.54 -7.10
CA PRO A 231 1.54 3.00 -8.13
C PRO A 231 1.08 1.58 -7.79
N TYR A 232 1.93 0.78 -7.18
CA TYR A 232 1.57 -0.56 -6.70
C TYR A 232 0.48 -0.50 -5.62
N GLY A 233 0.56 0.49 -4.72
CA GLY A 233 -0.50 0.76 -3.74
C GLY A 233 -1.81 1.24 -4.39
N ALA A 234 -1.76 1.91 -5.54
CA ALA A 234 -2.95 2.26 -6.32
C ALA A 234 -3.58 1.03 -6.96
N PHE A 235 -2.78 0.15 -7.58
CA PHE A 235 -3.22 -1.12 -8.16
C PHE A 235 -3.91 -2.01 -7.12
N LEU A 236 -3.26 -2.28 -5.98
CA LEU A 236 -3.85 -3.05 -4.88
C LEU A 236 -5.10 -2.35 -4.29
N GLY A 237 -5.16 -1.03 -4.35
CA GLY A 237 -6.32 -0.25 -3.94
C GLY A 237 -7.53 -0.49 -4.84
N ILE A 238 -7.35 -0.59 -6.16
CA ILE A 238 -8.41 -0.93 -7.13
C ILE A 238 -8.91 -2.35 -6.86
N LEU A 239 -8.01 -3.33 -6.76
CA LEU A 239 -8.38 -4.70 -6.43
C LEU A 239 -9.15 -4.81 -5.10
N ALA A 240 -8.76 -4.00 -4.12
CA ALA A 240 -9.43 -3.96 -2.82
C ALA A 240 -10.89 -3.45 -2.88
N LEU A 241 -11.34 -2.78 -3.94
CA LEU A 241 -12.73 -2.36 -4.09
C LEU A 241 -13.67 -3.57 -4.25
N VAL A 242 -13.19 -4.63 -4.89
CA VAL A 242 -13.94 -5.87 -5.14
C VAL A 242 -13.87 -6.81 -3.92
N SER A 243 -12.98 -6.56 -2.95
CA SER A 243 -12.80 -7.42 -1.78
C SER A 243 -14.09 -7.61 -0.97
N PRO A 244 -14.42 -8.85 -0.57
CA PRO A 244 -15.57 -9.15 0.30
C PRO A 244 -15.43 -8.57 1.70
N VAL A 245 -14.20 -8.34 2.16
CA VAL A 245 -13.91 -7.78 3.49
C VAL A 245 -14.06 -6.27 3.47
N ALA A 246 -14.82 -5.71 4.40
CA ALA A 246 -14.96 -4.26 4.57
C ALA A 246 -14.95 -3.88 6.05
N VAL A 247 -14.41 -2.70 6.36
CA VAL A 247 -14.52 -2.13 7.70
C VAL A 247 -15.94 -1.59 7.87
N ARG A 248 -16.67 -2.15 8.83
CA ARG A 248 -18.03 -1.70 9.19
C ARG A 248 -18.01 -0.99 10.53
N ARG A 249 -18.77 0.08 10.62
CA ARG A 249 -18.99 0.83 11.85
C ARG A 249 -20.35 0.44 12.42
N ASN A 250 -20.41 0.13 13.70
CA ASN A 250 -21.71 0.11 14.39
C ASN A 250 -22.14 1.57 14.64
N ALA A 251 -23.23 1.98 14.02
CA ALA A 251 -23.71 3.36 14.09
C ALA A 251 -24.19 3.70 15.50
N ASP A 252 -24.91 2.77 16.15
CA ASP A 252 -25.55 2.97 17.45
C ASP A 252 -24.52 3.08 18.59
N ALA A 253 -23.39 2.35 18.48
CA ALA A 253 -22.30 2.40 19.46
C ALA A 253 -21.25 3.48 19.16
N CYS A 254 -21.45 4.34 18.15
CA CYS A 254 -20.45 5.30 17.72
C CYS A 254 -20.56 6.64 18.45
N THR A 255 -19.61 6.95 19.32
CA THR A 255 -19.51 8.24 20.03
C THR A 255 -18.80 9.34 19.23
N SER A 256 -18.54 9.15 17.94
CA SER A 256 -17.83 10.10 17.06
C SER A 256 -16.43 10.56 17.56
N CYS A 257 -15.79 9.81 18.45
CA CYS A 257 -14.49 10.14 19.08
C CYS A 257 -13.29 10.14 18.12
N ARG A 258 -13.46 9.77 16.86
CA ARG A 258 -12.45 9.74 15.78
C ARG A 258 -11.20 8.86 16.07
N ARG A 259 -11.24 8.00 17.09
CA ARG A 259 -10.13 7.06 17.39
C ARG A 259 -9.84 6.13 16.22
N CYS A 260 -10.89 5.64 15.53
CA CYS A 260 -10.74 4.80 14.33
C CYS A 260 -10.01 5.52 13.18
N GLN A 261 -10.27 6.82 12.97
CA GLN A 261 -9.56 7.62 11.96
C GLN A 261 -8.09 7.84 12.34
N ARG A 262 -7.80 8.11 13.60
CA ARG A 262 -6.42 8.26 14.11
C ARG A 262 -5.63 6.95 14.05
N ALA A 263 -6.30 5.81 14.28
CA ALA A 263 -5.66 4.49 14.19
C ALA A 263 -5.45 4.02 12.74
N CYS A 264 -6.19 4.59 11.77
CA CYS A 264 -6.11 4.18 10.37
C CYS A 264 -4.83 4.76 9.73
N PRO A 265 -3.97 3.94 9.10
CA PRO A 265 -2.77 4.42 8.40
C PRO A 265 -3.08 5.43 7.29
N SER A 266 -4.21 5.25 6.60
CA SER A 266 -4.67 6.15 5.53
C SER A 266 -5.55 7.31 6.03
N ALA A 267 -5.73 7.47 7.34
CA ALA A 267 -6.54 8.50 7.99
C ALA A 267 -7.99 8.61 7.46
N ILE A 268 -8.55 7.49 6.96
CA ILE A 268 -9.91 7.42 6.41
C ILE A 268 -10.93 7.82 7.47
N ALA A 269 -11.89 8.68 7.11
CA ALA A 269 -12.94 9.16 8.00
C ALA A 269 -14.02 8.07 8.25
N VAL A 270 -13.63 6.97 8.92
CA VAL A 270 -14.50 5.83 9.22
C VAL A 270 -15.75 6.24 10.01
N HIS A 271 -15.63 7.26 10.87
CA HIS A 271 -16.73 7.77 11.68
C HIS A 271 -17.88 8.38 10.87
N ARG A 272 -17.65 8.75 9.60
CA ARG A 272 -18.66 9.32 8.69
C ARG A 272 -19.36 8.30 7.80
N LYS A 273 -18.91 7.04 7.78
CA LYS A 273 -19.43 6.00 6.89
C LYS A 273 -19.79 4.77 7.70
N VAL A 274 -20.92 4.13 7.39
CA VAL A 274 -21.31 2.86 8.02
C VAL A 274 -20.46 1.71 7.46
N ARG A 275 -20.21 1.71 6.15
CA ARG A 275 -19.32 0.77 5.46
C ARG A 275 -18.24 1.56 4.73
N VAL A 276 -16.98 1.23 4.99
CA VAL A 276 -15.83 1.84 4.32
C VAL A 276 -15.39 0.93 3.17
N ASN A 277 -15.64 1.37 1.96
CA ASN A 277 -15.12 0.78 0.75
C ASN A 277 -14.37 1.89 0.00
N SER A 278 -13.07 2.04 0.29
CA SER A 278 -12.22 3.08 -0.27
C SER A 278 -10.96 2.45 -0.85
N PRO A 279 -10.48 2.91 -2.00
CA PRO A 279 -9.22 2.46 -2.60
C PRO A 279 -7.98 3.06 -1.92
N GLU A 280 -8.19 3.88 -0.87
CA GLU A 280 -7.13 4.54 -0.09
C GLU A 280 -6.34 3.59 0.81
#